data_d584024f86e3f1128f7ca9033e16678c
#
_entry.id   d584024f86e3f1128f7ca9033e16678c
#
_cell.length_a   1.000
_cell.length_b   1.000
_cell.length_c   1.000
_cell.angle_alpha   90.00
_cell.angle_beta   90.00
_cell.angle_gamma   90.00
#
_symmetry.space_group_name_H-M   'P 1'
#
loop_
_entity.id
_entity.type
_entity.pdbx_description
1 polymer ?
#
loop_
_entity_poly.entity_id
_entity_poly.type
_entity_poly.pdbx_seq_one_letter_code
_entity_poly.pdbx_strand_id
1 'polypeptide(L)'
;AKAYRADGMNDDETSIKQVTAEVAAAIDRENISVEEIQDLVERKLMMRNPSVAKKFIIYREWRTKEREKRTSMKQVMDGIVAVEKNDVNLSNANMSSHTPAGQMMTFASEVTKDYAYKYLVGVRYGRAHREGDIHIHDLDYYPTKTTTCVQYDLEDIFNRGFHTKNGTVRTPQSIQSYATLATIVFQTNQNEQHGGQSIPAFDHFMAPGVLKSFRKHLENGVGFICRLHGMEDMPALKDLFREEIISIDMTEEQKAALGERLKEIGVNVSVAELDTAWRQSYEMTRKDTHQAMEGLVHNLNTMHSRGGNQVVFSSINYGTDTSAEGRMVMRELLSATVEGLGSGEVPVFPIQIFKVKDGISYTDEDYDAAMADFEGAMAGKIKFKAPNFDLLLEACRTTSTSLFPNFLFLDTEYNKNDLWKADDPDRFRYEVATMGCRTRVFENLHGIKSSWGRGNLSFTSMNMPRLAIEARREAEELHPDGDKHAIRREARILFLEKVRSVASMIAEQLYERYEYQRKALARQFPFMMGNDVWKGGGKLQPNDEVGDVIDSGTLGIGFIGGHNAMCAIYGEGHAHNQEAWNTLYDAIRV
;
A
#
# COMPACT_ATOMS: atom_id res chain seq x y z
N ALA A 1 23.75 19.62 50.47
CA ALA A 1 25.21 19.68 50.37
C ALA A 1 25.67 20.45 49.11
N LYS A 2 25.38 20.02 47.89
CA LYS A 2 25.88 20.67 46.66
C LYS A 2 25.47 22.15 46.56
N ALA A 3 24.26 22.52 46.98
CA ALA A 3 23.77 23.90 46.97
C ALA A 3 24.53 24.79 47.98
N TYR A 4 24.84 24.26 49.14
CA TYR A 4 25.69 24.94 50.14
C TYR A 4 27.10 25.18 49.62
N ARG A 5 27.72 24.20 49.00
CA ARG A 5 29.04 24.35 48.37
C ARG A 5 29.04 25.39 47.26
N ALA A 6 27.97 25.42 46.42
CA ALA A 6 27.83 26.39 45.36
C ALA A 6 27.59 27.82 45.83
N ASP A 7 27.18 28.02 47.08
CA ASP A 7 27.01 29.30 47.74
C ASP A 7 28.28 29.74 48.57
N GLY A 8 29.36 28.98 48.43
CA GLY A 8 30.62 29.26 49.15
C GLY A 8 30.64 28.84 50.60
N MET A 9 29.60 28.18 51.09
CA MET A 9 29.49 27.63 52.45
C MET A 9 30.01 26.19 52.47
N ASN A 10 31.29 25.99 52.28
CA ASN A 10 31.92 24.68 52.36
C ASN A 10 31.83 24.16 53.80
N ASP A 11 31.23 22.95 53.95
CA ASP A 11 31.19 22.16 55.18
C ASP A 11 30.21 22.61 56.29
N ASP A 12 29.14 23.32 55.98
CA ASP A 12 28.06 23.53 56.97
C ASP A 12 27.23 22.23 57.16
N GLU A 13 27.90 21.18 57.68
CA GLU A 13 27.26 19.89 57.94
C GLU A 13 26.07 19.99 58.90
N THR A 14 26.09 20.97 59.80
CA THR A 14 25.03 21.16 60.81
C THR A 14 23.76 21.61 60.13
N SER A 15 23.81 22.63 59.27
CA SER A 15 22.67 23.11 58.51
C SER A 15 22.14 22.07 57.52
N ILE A 16 23.03 21.29 56.88
CA ILE A 16 22.64 20.21 55.98
C ILE A 16 21.87 19.11 56.74
N LYS A 17 22.41 18.64 57.89
CA LYS A 17 21.76 17.63 58.74
C LYS A 17 20.39 18.11 59.24
N GLN A 18 20.31 19.35 59.62
CA GLN A 18 19.09 19.97 60.13
C GLN A 18 17.99 20.07 59.06
N VAL A 19 18.30 20.57 57.85
CA VAL A 19 17.38 20.58 56.73
C VAL A 19 16.94 19.16 56.34
N THR A 20 17.85 18.22 56.34
CA THR A 20 17.54 16.80 56.06
C THR A 20 16.55 16.22 57.07
N ALA A 21 16.76 16.47 58.36
CA ALA A 21 15.88 16.01 59.43
C ALA A 21 14.48 16.66 59.34
N GLU A 22 14.41 17.95 59.01
CA GLU A 22 13.14 18.65 58.83
C GLU A 22 12.36 18.19 57.60
N VAL A 23 13.06 17.85 56.50
CA VAL A 23 12.41 17.27 55.31
C VAL A 23 11.91 15.86 55.63
N ALA A 24 12.73 15.04 56.29
CA ALA A 24 12.32 13.68 56.70
C ALA A 24 11.10 13.71 57.65
N ALA A 25 11.05 14.65 58.59
CA ALA A 25 9.92 14.83 59.52
C ALA A 25 8.65 15.37 58.82
N ALA A 26 8.76 15.99 57.66
CA ALA A 26 7.65 16.51 56.88
C ALA A 26 7.06 15.48 55.90
N ILE A 27 7.64 14.29 55.77
CA ILE A 27 7.14 13.17 54.99
C ILE A 27 6.18 12.38 55.87
N ASP A 28 4.90 12.41 55.53
CA ASP A 28 3.78 11.82 56.32
C ASP A 28 3.19 10.55 55.68
N ARG A 29 3.77 10.06 54.56
CA ARG A 29 3.29 8.91 53.80
C ARG A 29 4.41 8.04 53.25
N GLU A 30 4.13 6.74 53.04
CA GLU A 30 5.11 5.77 52.56
C GLU A 30 5.52 5.99 51.08
N ASN A 31 4.61 6.50 50.23
CA ASN A 31 4.87 6.77 48.82
C ASN A 31 4.87 8.28 48.56
N ILE A 32 6.05 8.87 48.42
CA ILE A 32 6.25 10.27 48.05
C ILE A 32 7.13 10.34 46.79
N SER A 33 6.77 11.18 45.81
CA SER A 33 7.56 11.36 44.60
C SER A 33 8.86 12.13 44.86
N VAL A 34 9.85 11.94 43.99
CA VAL A 34 11.13 12.66 44.07
C VAL A 34 10.90 14.17 43.93
N GLU A 35 9.97 14.59 43.12
CA GLU A 35 9.58 15.98 42.92
C GLU A 35 9.02 16.61 44.20
N GLU A 36 8.13 15.89 44.88
CA GLU A 36 7.57 16.35 46.17
C GLU A 36 8.63 16.48 47.27
N ILE A 37 9.59 15.54 47.31
CA ILE A 37 10.74 15.63 48.21
C ILE A 37 11.57 16.88 47.90
N GLN A 38 11.83 17.15 46.63
CA GLN A 38 12.57 18.35 46.20
C GLN A 38 11.84 19.65 46.54
N ASP A 39 10.49 19.69 46.40
CA ASP A 39 9.68 20.83 46.80
C ASP A 39 9.72 21.06 48.32
N LEU A 40 9.77 20.00 49.13
CA LEU A 40 9.97 20.09 50.55
C LEU A 40 11.35 20.65 50.88
N VAL A 41 12.42 20.17 50.25
CA VAL A 41 13.78 20.68 50.38
C VAL A 41 13.86 22.16 50.03
N GLU A 42 13.25 22.56 48.91
CA GLU A 42 13.22 23.94 48.45
C GLU A 42 12.55 24.87 49.49
N ARG A 43 11.35 24.50 49.95
CA ARG A 43 10.64 25.26 50.97
C ARG A 43 11.43 25.43 52.26
N LYS A 44 12.08 24.36 52.73
CA LYS A 44 12.90 24.41 53.94
C LYS A 44 14.18 25.25 53.78
N LEU A 45 14.80 25.18 52.60
CA LEU A 45 15.95 26.03 52.26
C LEU A 45 15.55 27.48 52.16
N MET A 46 14.40 27.82 51.52
CA MET A 46 13.91 29.19 51.41
C MET A 46 13.69 29.86 52.78
N MET A 47 13.16 29.10 53.74
CA MET A 47 12.94 29.60 55.11
C MET A 47 14.23 29.84 55.91
N ARG A 48 15.31 29.09 55.59
CA ARG A 48 16.57 29.11 56.38
C ARG A 48 17.66 29.94 55.72
N ASN A 49 17.85 29.72 54.44
CA ASN A 49 18.92 30.40 53.69
C ASN A 49 18.48 30.62 52.23
N PRO A 50 17.87 31.78 51.92
CA PRO A 50 17.39 32.09 50.57
C PRO A 50 18.49 32.04 49.48
N SER A 51 19.73 32.31 49.82
CA SER A 51 20.86 32.25 48.86
C SER A 51 21.14 30.80 48.43
N VAL A 52 21.20 29.89 49.42
CA VAL A 52 21.36 28.43 49.14
C VAL A 52 20.15 27.88 48.43
N ALA A 53 18.92 28.31 48.79
CA ALA A 53 17.70 27.92 48.10
C ALA A 53 17.74 28.32 46.61
N LYS A 54 18.15 29.53 46.31
CA LYS A 54 18.33 30.00 44.93
C LYS A 54 19.29 29.10 44.12
N LYS A 55 20.42 28.71 44.73
CA LYS A 55 21.36 27.78 44.08
C LYS A 55 20.77 26.39 43.89
N PHE A 56 19.94 25.94 44.85
CA PHE A 56 19.25 24.64 44.75
C PHE A 56 18.21 24.66 43.60
N ILE A 57 17.42 25.71 43.49
CA ILE A 57 16.40 25.90 42.42
C ILE A 57 17.09 25.93 41.06
N ILE A 58 18.14 26.74 40.91
CA ILE A 58 18.91 26.83 39.64
C ILE A 58 19.51 25.47 39.27
N TYR A 59 20.07 24.72 40.26
CA TYR A 59 20.60 23.41 40.02
C TYR A 59 19.52 22.39 39.66
N ARG A 60 18.35 22.46 40.30
CA ARG A 60 17.19 21.61 40.00
C ARG A 60 16.71 21.86 38.56
N GLU A 61 16.53 23.13 38.19
CA GLU A 61 16.14 23.52 36.84
C GLU A 61 17.17 23.07 35.80
N TRP A 62 18.45 23.28 36.07
CA TRP A 62 19.51 22.81 35.19
C TRP A 62 19.48 21.28 35.04
N ARG A 63 19.29 20.54 36.12
CA ARG A 63 19.19 19.08 36.11
C ARG A 63 17.95 18.60 35.35
N THR A 64 16.86 19.34 35.43
CA THR A 64 15.64 19.06 34.65
C THR A 64 15.89 19.29 33.18
N LYS A 65 16.49 20.41 32.80
CA LYS A 65 16.89 20.70 31.43
C LYS A 65 17.90 19.68 30.88
N GLU A 66 18.85 19.24 31.67
CA GLU A 66 19.79 18.18 31.27
C GLU A 66 19.13 16.81 31.10
N ARG A 67 18.09 16.49 31.88
CA ARG A 67 17.28 15.30 31.69
C ARG A 67 16.41 15.42 30.42
N GLU A 68 15.81 16.58 30.19
CA GLU A 68 15.05 16.86 28.98
C GLU A 68 15.92 16.80 27.72
N LYS A 69 17.16 17.31 27.78
CA LYS A 69 18.16 17.15 26.70
C LYS A 69 18.53 15.69 26.40
N ARG A 70 18.38 14.80 27.37
CA ARG A 70 18.68 13.38 27.24
C ARG A 70 17.44 12.51 27.02
N THR A 71 16.27 13.13 26.75
CA THR A 71 15.09 12.35 26.40
C THR A 71 15.31 11.66 25.06
N SER A 72 14.75 10.46 24.91
CA SER A 72 14.80 9.71 23.64
C SER A 72 14.29 10.56 22.48
N MET A 73 13.23 11.32 22.70
CA MET A 73 12.66 12.23 21.70
C MET A 73 13.65 13.30 21.25
N LYS A 74 14.36 13.94 22.19
CA LYS A 74 15.37 14.94 21.82
C LYS A 74 16.52 14.36 21.02
N GLN A 75 16.98 13.15 21.36
CA GLN A 75 18.04 12.46 20.61
C GLN A 75 17.59 12.17 19.17
N VAL A 76 16.36 11.70 18.98
CA VAL A 76 15.77 11.49 17.66
C VAL A 76 15.72 12.81 16.88
N MET A 77 15.22 13.90 17.50
CA MET A 77 15.12 15.20 16.85
C MET A 77 16.50 15.76 16.49
N ASP A 78 17.50 15.63 17.37
CA ASP A 78 18.87 16.05 17.08
C ASP A 78 19.45 15.26 15.89
N GLY A 79 19.18 13.96 15.77
CA GLY A 79 19.58 13.13 14.63
C GLY A 79 18.95 13.60 13.30
N ILE A 80 17.67 13.95 13.31
CA ILE A 80 16.97 14.48 12.13
C ILE A 80 17.58 15.82 11.70
N VAL A 81 17.86 16.72 12.65
CA VAL A 81 18.47 18.04 12.37
C VAL A 81 19.91 17.89 11.88
N ALA A 82 20.68 16.94 12.41
CA ALA A 82 22.06 16.72 12.02
C ALA A 82 22.24 16.14 10.61
N VAL A 83 21.17 15.60 10.02
CA VAL A 83 21.19 14.95 8.68
C VAL A 83 22.32 13.92 8.58
N GLU A 84 22.33 12.95 9.49
CA GLU A 84 23.37 11.93 9.50
C GLU A 84 23.34 11.09 8.21
N LYS A 85 24.46 11.09 7.48
CA LYS A 85 24.57 10.59 6.09
C LYS A 85 24.25 9.09 5.90
N ASN A 86 24.16 8.30 6.95
CA ASN A 86 24.09 6.85 6.89
C ASN A 86 22.97 6.24 7.77
N ASP A 87 21.96 6.99 8.16
CA ASP A 87 20.85 6.41 8.92
C ASP A 87 19.90 5.66 7.99
N VAL A 88 20.03 4.33 7.93
CA VAL A 88 19.14 3.41 7.18
C VAL A 88 17.69 3.55 7.63
N ASN A 89 17.43 3.98 8.86
CA ASN A 89 16.06 4.18 9.37
C ASN A 89 15.34 5.37 8.70
N LEU A 90 16.07 6.28 8.09
CA LEU A 90 15.53 7.40 7.32
C LEU A 90 15.34 7.07 5.84
N SER A 91 15.76 5.90 5.39
CA SER A 91 15.61 5.46 4.00
C SER A 91 14.18 5.01 3.73
N ASN A 92 13.53 5.67 2.78
CA ASN A 92 12.20 5.29 2.31
C ASN A 92 12.15 5.42 0.78
N ALA A 93 11.73 4.38 0.08
CA ALA A 93 11.71 4.33 -1.38
C ALA A 93 10.83 5.43 -2.02
N ASN A 94 9.82 5.91 -1.31
CA ASN A 94 8.88 6.90 -1.82
C ASN A 94 8.95 8.27 -1.15
N MET A 95 9.95 8.52 -0.29
CA MET A 95 10.13 9.79 0.42
C MET A 95 11.62 10.12 0.61
N SER A 96 12.00 11.38 0.39
CA SER A 96 13.34 11.89 0.74
C SER A 96 13.31 12.55 2.12
N SER A 97 13.83 11.88 3.14
CA SER A 97 13.91 12.39 4.52
C SER A 97 14.90 13.54 4.71
N HIS A 98 15.79 13.78 3.75
CA HIS A 98 16.80 14.84 3.84
C HIS A 98 16.32 16.23 3.38
N THR A 99 15.22 16.29 2.63
CA THR A 99 14.63 17.57 2.22
C THR A 99 13.92 18.26 3.38
N PRO A 100 13.76 19.60 3.39
CA PRO A 100 13.02 20.30 4.45
C PRO A 100 11.61 19.71 4.68
N ALA A 101 10.87 19.40 3.61
CA ALA A 101 9.56 18.77 3.72
C ALA A 101 9.64 17.37 4.33
N GLY A 102 10.65 16.58 3.94
CA GLY A 102 10.89 15.24 4.51
C GLY A 102 11.26 15.29 5.99
N GLN A 103 12.11 16.24 6.39
CA GLN A 103 12.43 16.46 7.80
C GLN A 103 11.17 16.82 8.61
N MET A 104 10.32 17.72 8.11
CA MET A 104 9.06 18.05 8.77
C MET A 104 8.13 16.85 8.90
N MET A 105 8.02 16.01 7.88
CA MET A 105 7.24 14.78 7.94
C MET A 105 7.84 13.79 8.95
N THR A 106 9.17 13.67 9.02
CA THR A 106 9.85 12.80 9.98
C THR A 106 9.64 13.29 11.41
N PHE A 107 9.70 14.59 11.67
CA PHE A 107 9.33 15.19 12.97
C PHE A 107 7.88 14.83 13.35
N ALA A 108 6.93 15.04 12.42
CA ALA A 108 5.55 14.71 12.67
C ALA A 108 5.35 13.20 12.97
N SER A 109 5.99 12.33 12.19
CA SER A 109 5.96 10.88 12.37
C SER A 109 6.45 10.48 13.77
N GLU A 110 7.61 10.97 14.20
CA GLU A 110 8.18 10.60 15.51
C GLU A 110 7.35 11.11 16.69
N VAL A 111 6.80 12.32 16.59
CA VAL A 111 5.90 12.87 17.63
C VAL A 111 4.61 12.07 17.73
N THR A 112 4.01 11.72 16.59
CA THR A 112 2.75 10.96 16.57
C THR A 112 2.93 9.52 16.99
N LYS A 113 4.07 8.87 16.67
CA LYS A 113 4.44 7.55 17.20
C LYS A 113 4.54 7.57 18.73
N ASP A 114 5.26 8.54 19.29
CA ASP A 114 5.40 8.67 20.74
C ASP A 114 4.06 8.88 21.43
N TYR A 115 3.20 9.73 20.84
CA TYR A 115 1.83 9.94 21.32
C TYR A 115 0.99 8.65 21.26
N ALA A 116 0.98 7.97 20.13
CA ALA A 116 0.24 6.73 19.97
C ALA A 116 0.69 5.67 20.98
N TYR A 117 1.99 5.52 21.12
CA TYR A 117 2.61 4.59 22.06
C TYR A 117 2.24 4.85 23.52
N LYS A 118 2.23 6.12 23.93
CA LYS A 118 1.97 6.50 25.33
C LYS A 118 0.49 6.53 25.71
N TYR A 119 -0.39 6.86 24.77
CA TYR A 119 -1.76 7.22 25.11
C TYR A 119 -2.85 6.41 24.38
N LEU A 120 -2.53 5.75 23.27
CA LEU A 120 -3.53 5.06 22.45
C LEU A 120 -3.38 3.55 22.44
N VAL A 121 -2.12 3.06 22.42
CA VAL A 121 -1.84 1.62 22.37
C VAL A 121 -1.90 1.04 23.78
N GLY A 122 -2.66 -0.05 23.95
CA GLY A 122 -2.75 -0.76 25.23
C GLY A 122 -1.35 -1.16 25.76
N VAL A 123 -1.13 -1.03 27.07
CA VAL A 123 0.19 -1.23 27.72
C VAL A 123 0.83 -2.58 27.35
N ARG A 124 0.03 -3.64 27.28
CA ARG A 124 0.50 -5.00 26.91
C ARG A 124 1.09 -5.03 25.51
N TYR A 125 0.40 -4.43 24.54
CA TYR A 125 0.82 -4.41 23.14
C TYR A 125 2.00 -3.46 22.91
N GLY A 126 1.97 -2.29 23.57
CA GLY A 126 3.09 -1.36 23.53
C GLY A 126 4.38 -1.96 24.09
N ARG A 127 4.26 -2.75 25.16
CA ARG A 127 5.40 -3.50 25.71
C ARG A 127 5.94 -4.53 24.71
N ALA A 128 5.07 -5.38 24.14
CA ALA A 128 5.45 -6.40 23.17
C ALA A 128 6.09 -5.78 21.91
N HIS A 129 5.58 -4.62 21.46
CA HIS A 129 6.18 -3.87 20.36
C HIS A 129 7.60 -3.38 20.69
N ARG A 130 7.82 -2.82 21.88
CA ARG A 130 9.12 -2.31 22.32
C ARG A 130 10.14 -3.41 22.57
N GLU A 131 9.69 -4.53 23.13
CA GLU A 131 10.52 -5.71 23.39
C GLU A 131 10.85 -6.48 22.11
N GLY A 132 10.13 -6.20 21.00
CA GLY A 132 10.39 -6.78 19.70
C GLY A 132 9.72 -8.12 19.45
N ASP A 133 8.69 -8.48 20.21
CA ASP A 133 7.86 -9.67 19.98
C ASP A 133 6.95 -9.46 18.76
N ILE A 134 6.42 -8.23 18.63
CA ILE A 134 5.58 -7.79 17.53
C ILE A 134 6.06 -6.46 16.98
N HIS A 135 5.61 -6.14 15.77
CA HIS A 135 5.74 -4.81 15.17
C HIS A 135 4.36 -4.30 14.78
N ILE A 136 3.86 -3.27 15.48
CA ILE A 136 2.64 -2.56 15.11
C ILE A 136 3.02 -1.58 14.00
N HIS A 137 2.49 -1.79 12.79
CA HIS A 137 2.78 -0.95 11.64
C HIS A 137 2.10 0.42 11.74
N ASP A 138 2.73 1.42 11.16
CA ASP A 138 2.18 2.76 10.95
C ASP A 138 1.65 3.41 12.25
N LEU A 139 2.45 3.33 13.32
CA LEU A 139 2.11 3.93 14.61
C LEU A 139 1.99 5.45 14.54
N ASP A 140 2.68 6.09 13.62
CA ASP A 140 2.59 7.52 13.35
C ASP A 140 1.22 7.94 12.81
N TYR A 141 0.58 7.07 12.04
CA TYR A 141 -0.78 7.30 11.55
C TYR A 141 -1.89 6.82 12.49
N TYR A 142 -1.54 6.08 13.56
CA TYR A 142 -2.52 5.58 14.51
C TYR A 142 -3.46 6.67 15.05
N PRO A 143 -2.97 7.87 15.49
CA PRO A 143 -3.83 8.93 16.00
C PRO A 143 -4.82 9.48 14.98
N THR A 144 -4.51 9.39 13.69
CA THR A 144 -5.33 9.93 12.60
C THR A 144 -6.53 9.05 12.25
N LYS A 145 -6.58 7.81 12.76
CA LYS A 145 -7.63 6.82 12.47
C LYS A 145 -7.73 6.41 10.99
N THR A 146 -6.71 6.66 10.18
CA THR A 146 -6.66 6.29 8.76
C THR A 146 -6.59 4.78 8.57
N THR A 147 -7.07 4.31 7.40
CA THR A 147 -6.89 2.93 6.94
C THR A 147 -5.53 2.75 6.28
N THR A 148 -5.06 1.49 6.19
CA THR A 148 -3.76 1.20 5.55
C THR A 148 -3.86 1.27 4.03
N CYS A 149 -4.78 0.53 3.43
CA CYS A 149 -4.84 0.35 1.98
C CYS A 149 -6.28 0.40 1.44
N VAL A 150 -6.43 0.73 0.15
CA VAL A 150 -7.71 0.68 -0.57
C VAL A 150 -7.53 0.19 -2.00
N GLN A 151 -8.56 -0.47 -2.53
CA GLN A 151 -8.67 -0.87 -3.94
C GLN A 151 -9.83 -0.13 -4.61
N TYR A 152 -9.52 0.55 -5.72
CA TYR A 152 -10.45 1.43 -6.41
C TYR A 152 -11.41 0.70 -7.36
N ASP A 153 -12.66 1.07 -7.33
CA ASP A 153 -13.59 0.87 -8.43
C ASP A 153 -13.51 2.07 -9.37
N LEU A 154 -12.52 2.06 -10.28
CA LEU A 154 -12.33 3.19 -11.19
C LEU A 154 -13.45 3.34 -12.21
N GLU A 155 -14.13 2.26 -12.57
CA GLU A 155 -15.28 2.34 -13.49
C GLU A 155 -16.38 3.20 -12.88
N ASP A 156 -16.74 2.94 -11.63
CA ASP A 156 -17.75 3.72 -10.92
C ASP A 156 -17.30 5.18 -10.73
N ILE A 157 -16.05 5.39 -10.29
CA ILE A 157 -15.49 6.73 -10.11
C ILE A 157 -15.50 7.53 -11.42
N PHE A 158 -15.10 6.93 -12.54
CA PHE A 158 -15.03 7.60 -13.83
C PHE A 158 -16.40 7.82 -14.47
N ASN A 159 -17.35 6.91 -14.30
CA ASN A 159 -18.69 7.04 -14.85
C ASN A 159 -19.48 8.17 -14.18
N ARG A 160 -19.33 8.36 -12.88
CA ARG A 160 -19.97 9.45 -12.13
C ARG A 160 -19.20 10.78 -12.21
N GLY A 161 -17.90 10.72 -12.55
CA GLY A 161 -16.97 11.78 -12.21
C GLY A 161 -16.67 11.79 -10.71
N PHE A 162 -15.75 12.63 -10.26
CA PHE A 162 -15.39 12.71 -8.86
C PHE A 162 -15.09 14.14 -8.42
N HIS A 163 -15.19 14.36 -7.11
CA HIS A 163 -14.94 15.66 -6.51
C HIS A 163 -13.57 15.64 -5.81
N THR A 164 -12.80 16.70 -6.03
CA THR A 164 -11.61 17.02 -5.23
C THR A 164 -11.91 18.25 -4.39
N LYS A 165 -11.01 18.59 -3.46
CA LYS A 165 -11.14 19.82 -2.65
C LYS A 165 -11.38 21.08 -3.50
N ASN A 166 -10.81 21.12 -4.70
CA ASN A 166 -10.76 22.34 -5.53
C ASN A 166 -11.71 22.31 -6.74
N GLY A 167 -12.41 21.22 -6.98
CA GLY A 167 -13.34 21.13 -8.10
C GLY A 167 -13.84 19.72 -8.41
N THR A 168 -14.66 19.67 -9.45
CA THR A 168 -15.24 18.42 -9.97
C THR A 168 -14.54 18.00 -11.24
N VAL A 169 -14.23 16.73 -11.35
CA VAL A 169 -13.63 16.08 -12.51
C VAL A 169 -14.70 15.28 -13.23
N ARG A 170 -14.88 15.54 -14.51
CA ARG A 170 -15.86 14.85 -15.36
C ARG A 170 -15.31 13.52 -15.90
N THR A 171 -16.20 12.66 -16.39
CA THR A 171 -15.88 11.41 -17.08
C THR A 171 -14.81 11.58 -18.16
N PRO A 172 -13.73 10.76 -18.18
CA PRO A 172 -12.67 10.84 -19.18
C PRO A 172 -13.16 10.45 -20.60
N GLN A 173 -12.57 11.06 -21.63
CA GLN A 173 -12.98 10.90 -23.03
C GLN A 173 -11.88 10.34 -23.94
N SER A 174 -10.69 10.06 -23.44
CA SER A 174 -9.57 9.47 -24.20
C SER A 174 -8.68 8.65 -23.27
N ILE A 175 -7.88 7.76 -23.83
CA ILE A 175 -6.96 6.95 -23.02
C ILE A 175 -5.98 7.82 -22.19
N GLN A 176 -5.51 8.95 -22.75
CA GLN A 176 -4.66 9.88 -21.99
C GLN A 176 -5.39 10.46 -20.78
N SER A 177 -6.68 10.83 -20.96
CA SER A 177 -7.46 11.33 -19.82
C SER A 177 -7.78 10.24 -18.79
N TYR A 178 -8.00 9.00 -19.21
CA TYR A 178 -8.15 7.86 -18.30
C TYR A 178 -6.90 7.66 -17.43
N ALA A 179 -5.72 7.59 -18.04
CA ALA A 179 -4.46 7.43 -17.33
C ALA A 179 -4.15 8.62 -16.40
N THR A 180 -4.37 9.85 -16.88
CA THR A 180 -4.18 11.07 -16.08
C THR A 180 -5.11 11.09 -14.86
N LEU A 181 -6.40 10.76 -15.04
CA LEU A 181 -7.36 10.78 -13.95
C LEU A 181 -7.11 9.64 -12.94
N ALA A 182 -6.65 8.48 -13.38
CA ALA A 182 -6.19 7.42 -12.48
C ALA A 182 -5.05 7.92 -11.57
N THR A 183 -4.08 8.66 -12.13
CA THR A 183 -2.99 9.27 -11.35
C THR A 183 -3.53 10.30 -10.33
N ILE A 184 -4.50 11.13 -10.73
CA ILE A 184 -5.11 12.12 -9.82
C ILE A 184 -5.86 11.43 -8.68
N VAL A 185 -6.58 10.33 -8.95
CA VAL A 185 -7.25 9.53 -7.91
C VAL A 185 -6.22 9.04 -6.88
N PHE A 186 -5.14 8.42 -7.33
CA PHE A 186 -4.06 7.97 -6.46
C PHE A 186 -3.49 9.11 -5.61
N GLN A 187 -3.13 10.23 -6.24
CA GLN A 187 -2.49 11.36 -5.57
C GLN A 187 -3.41 12.05 -4.57
N THR A 188 -4.70 12.17 -4.88
CA THR A 188 -5.67 12.81 -4.00
C THR A 188 -5.93 11.95 -2.76
N ASN A 189 -6.19 10.66 -2.95
CA ASN A 189 -6.49 9.74 -1.86
C ASN A 189 -5.28 9.48 -0.93
N GLN A 190 -4.05 9.61 -1.43
CA GLN A 190 -2.85 9.45 -0.61
C GLN A 190 -2.81 10.39 0.60
N ASN A 191 -3.48 11.53 0.54
CA ASN A 191 -3.55 12.47 1.65
C ASN A 191 -4.51 12.00 2.76
N GLU A 192 -5.36 11.02 2.48
CA GLU A 192 -6.39 10.52 3.40
C GLU A 192 -6.11 9.09 3.90
N GLN A 193 -5.02 8.48 3.42
CA GLN A 193 -4.66 7.10 3.70
C GLN A 193 -3.15 6.95 3.81
N HIS A 194 -2.66 6.05 4.67
CA HIS A 194 -1.22 5.98 4.93
C HIS A 194 -0.47 4.92 4.12
N GLY A 195 -1.12 3.84 3.70
CA GLY A 195 -0.46 2.75 2.98
C GLY A 195 -0.66 2.76 1.48
N GLY A 196 -0.66 1.58 0.89
CA GLY A 196 -0.76 1.38 -0.55
C GLY A 196 -2.17 1.56 -1.11
N GLN A 197 -2.21 1.89 -2.38
CA GLN A 197 -3.44 2.07 -3.15
C GLN A 197 -3.36 1.20 -4.39
N SER A 198 -4.47 0.60 -4.80
CA SER A 198 -4.45 -0.36 -5.90
C SER A 198 -5.64 -0.21 -6.84
N ILE A 199 -5.40 -0.49 -8.11
CA ILE A 199 -6.44 -0.69 -9.13
C ILE A 199 -6.53 -2.20 -9.38
N PRO A 200 -7.67 -2.85 -9.09
CA PRO A 200 -7.80 -4.31 -9.13
C PRO A 200 -7.97 -4.92 -10.52
N ALA A 201 -8.33 -4.11 -11.54
CA ALA A 201 -8.48 -4.57 -12.93
C ALA A 201 -8.17 -3.41 -13.89
N PHE A 202 -6.89 -3.05 -13.96
CA PHE A 202 -6.43 -1.87 -14.69
C PHE A 202 -6.68 -1.97 -16.19
N ASP A 203 -6.47 -3.14 -16.80
CA ASP A 203 -6.75 -3.44 -18.20
C ASP A 203 -8.22 -3.19 -18.56
N HIS A 204 -9.15 -3.76 -17.80
CA HIS A 204 -10.60 -3.56 -17.99
C HIS A 204 -11.01 -2.09 -17.82
N PHE A 205 -10.42 -1.38 -16.85
CA PHE A 205 -10.78 0.03 -16.62
C PHE A 205 -10.24 0.99 -17.64
N MET A 206 -9.11 0.69 -18.28
CA MET A 206 -8.52 1.54 -19.32
C MET A 206 -9.08 1.24 -20.70
N ALA A 207 -9.58 0.03 -20.96
CA ALA A 207 -10.13 -0.40 -22.24
C ALA A 207 -11.17 0.56 -22.83
N PRO A 208 -12.15 1.09 -22.08
CA PRO A 208 -13.09 2.09 -22.61
C PRO A 208 -12.41 3.38 -23.09
N GLY A 209 -11.27 3.75 -22.51
CA GLY A 209 -10.47 4.90 -22.93
C GLY A 209 -9.82 4.68 -24.30
N VAL A 210 -9.34 3.47 -24.56
CA VAL A 210 -8.79 3.05 -25.87
C VAL A 210 -9.87 3.14 -26.93
N LEU A 211 -11.05 2.54 -26.67
CA LEU A 211 -12.16 2.56 -27.60
C LEU A 211 -12.65 3.99 -27.94
N LYS A 212 -12.74 4.86 -26.93
CA LYS A 212 -13.11 6.28 -27.14
C LYS A 212 -12.07 7.02 -27.99
N SER A 213 -10.77 6.76 -27.76
CA SER A 213 -9.70 7.34 -28.56
C SER A 213 -9.76 6.85 -30.00
N PHE A 214 -9.98 5.56 -30.21
CA PHE A 214 -10.11 4.96 -31.53
C PHE A 214 -11.28 5.56 -32.31
N ARG A 215 -12.46 5.62 -31.69
CA ARG A 215 -13.65 6.24 -32.32
C ARG A 215 -13.39 7.68 -32.78
N LYS A 216 -12.69 8.46 -31.93
CA LYS A 216 -12.30 9.83 -32.26
C LYS A 216 -11.32 9.90 -33.43
N HIS A 217 -10.32 9.02 -33.48
CA HIS A 217 -9.39 8.98 -34.61
C HIS A 217 -10.07 8.56 -35.90
N LEU A 218 -10.98 7.59 -35.85
CA LEU A 218 -11.73 7.14 -37.02
C LEU A 218 -12.72 8.22 -37.51
N GLU A 219 -13.40 8.92 -36.60
CA GLU A 219 -14.24 10.09 -36.91
C GLU A 219 -13.43 11.15 -37.67
N ASN A 220 -12.23 11.46 -37.17
CA ASN A 220 -11.35 12.43 -37.84
C ASN A 220 -10.86 11.93 -39.21
N GLY A 221 -10.48 10.64 -39.33
CA GLY A 221 -10.02 10.04 -40.57
C GLY A 221 -11.11 10.00 -41.66
N VAL A 222 -12.29 9.48 -41.32
CA VAL A 222 -13.43 9.45 -42.22
C VAL A 222 -13.91 10.87 -42.55
N GLY A 223 -13.97 11.77 -41.56
CA GLY A 223 -14.30 13.18 -41.81
C GLY A 223 -13.32 13.90 -42.75
N PHE A 224 -12.02 13.52 -42.69
CA PHE A 224 -11.03 14.02 -43.64
C PHE A 224 -11.32 13.52 -45.07
N ILE A 225 -11.60 12.24 -45.22
CA ILE A 225 -11.98 11.64 -46.54
C ILE A 225 -13.23 12.32 -47.08
N CYS A 226 -14.26 12.54 -46.24
CA CYS A 226 -15.48 13.26 -46.64
C CYS A 226 -15.18 14.65 -47.21
N ARG A 227 -14.31 15.42 -46.55
CA ARG A 227 -13.88 16.75 -47.04
C ARG A 227 -13.13 16.67 -48.38
N LEU A 228 -12.31 15.66 -48.61
CA LEU A 228 -11.64 15.43 -49.89
C LEU A 228 -12.65 15.16 -51.01
N HIS A 229 -13.80 14.55 -50.70
CA HIS A 229 -14.89 14.28 -51.62
C HIS A 229 -15.89 15.46 -51.73
N GLY A 230 -15.56 16.63 -51.13
CA GLY A 230 -16.41 17.83 -51.20
C GLY A 230 -17.65 17.78 -50.31
N MET A 231 -17.69 16.87 -49.32
CA MET A 231 -18.77 16.81 -48.34
C MET A 231 -18.47 17.76 -47.18
N GLU A 232 -19.43 18.55 -46.75
CA GLU A 232 -19.32 19.41 -45.58
C GLU A 232 -19.56 18.64 -44.29
N ASP A 233 -19.35 19.29 -43.11
CA ASP A 233 -19.42 18.70 -41.79
C ASP A 233 -20.57 17.71 -41.59
N MET A 234 -20.23 16.51 -41.09
CA MET A 234 -21.15 15.40 -40.85
C MET A 234 -21.27 15.10 -39.35
N PRO A 235 -22.08 15.85 -38.60
CA PRO A 235 -22.24 15.62 -37.14
C PRO A 235 -22.78 14.22 -36.79
N ALA A 236 -23.47 13.56 -37.75
CA ALA A 236 -23.96 12.19 -37.58
C ALA A 236 -22.87 11.13 -37.46
N LEU A 237 -21.65 11.37 -37.93
CA LEU A 237 -20.52 10.41 -37.81
C LEU A 237 -20.21 10.05 -36.37
N LYS A 238 -20.19 11.02 -35.49
CA LYS A 238 -19.86 10.82 -34.08
C LYS A 238 -20.83 9.88 -33.37
N ASP A 239 -22.13 10.09 -33.58
CA ASP A 239 -23.16 9.27 -32.97
C ASP A 239 -23.18 7.88 -33.60
N LEU A 240 -23.05 7.77 -34.92
CA LEU A 240 -22.93 6.49 -35.62
C LEU A 240 -21.73 5.66 -35.07
N PHE A 241 -20.55 6.26 -34.98
CA PHE A 241 -19.37 5.53 -34.47
C PHE A 241 -19.47 5.17 -33.00
N ARG A 242 -20.22 5.95 -32.22
CA ARG A 242 -20.48 5.60 -30.83
C ARG A 242 -21.39 4.38 -30.73
N GLU A 243 -22.36 4.20 -31.63
CA GLU A 243 -23.32 3.10 -31.62
C GLU A 243 -22.77 1.84 -32.28
N GLU A 244 -22.13 1.97 -33.44
CA GLU A 244 -21.77 0.82 -34.29
C GLU A 244 -20.37 0.25 -33.99
N ILE A 245 -19.43 1.08 -33.49
CA ILE A 245 -18.06 0.60 -33.19
C ILE A 245 -17.99 0.16 -31.74
N ILE A 246 -18.06 -1.14 -31.54
CA ILE A 246 -18.04 -1.76 -30.21
C ILE A 246 -16.65 -2.26 -29.81
N SER A 247 -15.71 -2.40 -30.76
CA SER A 247 -14.32 -2.79 -30.55
C SER A 247 -13.39 -2.22 -31.62
N ILE A 248 -12.11 -2.08 -31.31
CA ILE A 248 -11.05 -1.72 -32.27
C ILE A 248 -10.71 -2.88 -33.23
N ASP A 249 -11.13 -4.12 -32.90
CA ASP A 249 -10.89 -5.34 -33.68
C ASP A 249 -12.25 -5.89 -34.19
N MET A 250 -12.82 -5.19 -35.16
CA MET A 250 -14.04 -5.63 -35.81
C MET A 250 -13.74 -6.58 -36.98
N THR A 251 -14.61 -7.57 -37.17
CA THR A 251 -14.53 -8.49 -38.33
C THR A 251 -14.80 -7.76 -39.66
N GLU A 252 -14.39 -8.37 -40.75
CA GLU A 252 -14.64 -7.79 -42.09
C GLU A 252 -16.15 -7.63 -42.39
N GLU A 253 -16.99 -8.56 -41.86
CA GLU A 253 -18.45 -8.44 -41.98
C GLU A 253 -18.97 -7.23 -41.19
N GLN A 254 -18.47 -6.99 -39.99
CA GLN A 254 -18.85 -5.84 -39.16
C GLN A 254 -18.41 -4.51 -39.81
N LYS A 255 -17.19 -4.46 -40.38
CA LYS A 255 -16.69 -3.29 -41.12
C LYS A 255 -17.53 -3.03 -42.38
N ALA A 256 -17.93 -4.09 -43.11
CA ALA A 256 -18.82 -3.97 -44.28
C ALA A 256 -20.20 -3.43 -43.87
N ALA A 257 -20.78 -3.94 -42.78
CA ALA A 257 -22.03 -3.41 -42.23
C ALA A 257 -21.90 -1.92 -41.85
N LEU A 258 -20.80 -1.52 -41.20
CA LEU A 258 -20.52 -0.11 -40.94
C LEU A 258 -20.45 0.72 -42.22
N GLY A 259 -19.86 0.19 -43.31
CA GLY A 259 -19.83 0.83 -44.61
C GLY A 259 -21.23 1.10 -45.19
N GLU A 260 -22.16 0.17 -45.02
CA GLU A 260 -23.56 0.39 -45.43
C GLU A 260 -24.26 1.44 -44.55
N ARG A 261 -24.04 1.41 -43.24
CA ARG A 261 -24.57 2.44 -42.33
C ARG A 261 -24.03 3.84 -42.64
N LEU A 262 -22.76 3.95 -43.04
CA LEU A 262 -22.19 5.21 -43.52
C LEU A 262 -22.92 5.74 -44.76
N LYS A 263 -23.25 4.87 -45.74
CA LYS A 263 -24.03 5.26 -46.94
C LYS A 263 -25.44 5.75 -46.59
N GLU A 264 -26.10 5.13 -45.62
CA GLU A 264 -27.44 5.55 -45.15
C GLU A 264 -27.44 6.99 -44.61
N ILE A 265 -26.37 7.44 -44.00
CA ILE A 265 -26.22 8.84 -43.53
C ILE A 265 -25.61 9.77 -44.59
N GLY A 266 -25.47 9.29 -45.83
CA GLY A 266 -24.97 10.07 -46.96
C GLY A 266 -23.44 10.12 -47.10
N VAL A 267 -22.71 9.27 -46.33
CA VAL A 267 -21.26 9.18 -46.37
C VAL A 267 -20.83 8.11 -47.38
N ASN A 268 -20.39 8.55 -48.56
CA ASN A 268 -19.87 7.66 -49.59
C ASN A 268 -18.36 7.52 -49.47
N VAL A 269 -17.91 6.54 -48.70
CA VAL A 269 -16.51 6.15 -48.52
C VAL A 269 -16.35 4.74 -49.09
N SER A 270 -15.35 4.51 -49.91
CA SER A 270 -15.04 3.17 -50.41
C SER A 270 -14.52 2.25 -49.29
N VAL A 271 -14.65 0.94 -49.48
CA VAL A 271 -14.13 -0.06 -48.57
C VAL A 271 -12.62 0.13 -48.31
N ALA A 272 -11.86 0.44 -49.37
CA ALA A 272 -10.41 0.65 -49.27
C ALA A 272 -10.07 1.92 -48.46
N GLU A 273 -10.83 2.98 -48.58
CA GLU A 273 -10.67 4.21 -47.81
C GLU A 273 -11.04 3.99 -46.36
N LEU A 274 -12.14 3.29 -46.06
CA LEU A 274 -12.55 2.94 -44.72
C LEU A 274 -11.49 2.07 -44.04
N ASP A 275 -10.96 1.05 -44.71
CA ASP A 275 -9.90 0.18 -44.19
C ASP A 275 -8.59 0.95 -43.95
N THR A 276 -8.28 1.92 -44.81
CA THR A 276 -7.11 2.80 -44.61
C THR A 276 -7.30 3.70 -43.38
N ALA A 277 -8.49 4.32 -43.25
CA ALA A 277 -8.84 5.13 -42.08
C ALA A 277 -8.82 4.28 -40.79
N TRP A 278 -9.31 3.04 -40.87
CA TRP A 278 -9.29 2.10 -39.75
C TRP A 278 -7.89 1.79 -39.28
N ARG A 279 -7.00 1.33 -40.18
CA ARG A 279 -5.59 1.02 -39.87
C ARG A 279 -4.84 2.22 -39.33
N GLN A 280 -5.02 3.40 -39.91
CA GLN A 280 -4.40 4.63 -39.41
C GLN A 280 -4.91 4.97 -37.99
N SER A 281 -6.21 4.84 -37.76
CA SER A 281 -6.82 5.10 -36.43
C SER A 281 -6.32 4.13 -35.38
N TYR A 282 -6.14 2.86 -35.75
CA TYR A 282 -5.55 1.85 -34.86
C TYR A 282 -4.12 2.24 -34.44
N GLU A 283 -3.25 2.60 -35.41
CA GLU A 283 -1.88 3.01 -35.12
C GLU A 283 -1.81 4.30 -34.29
N MET A 284 -2.70 5.26 -34.54
CA MET A 284 -2.76 6.47 -33.72
C MET A 284 -3.23 6.15 -32.29
N THR A 285 -4.22 5.29 -32.14
CA THR A 285 -4.72 4.85 -30.83
C THR A 285 -3.66 4.08 -30.07
N ARG A 286 -2.90 3.21 -30.74
CA ARG A 286 -1.79 2.48 -30.13
C ARG A 286 -0.72 3.45 -29.60
N LYS A 287 -0.33 4.45 -30.39
CA LYS A 287 0.60 5.50 -29.96
C LYS A 287 0.08 6.30 -28.78
N ASP A 288 -1.19 6.69 -28.81
CA ASP A 288 -1.84 7.40 -27.72
C ASP A 288 -1.88 6.56 -26.43
N THR A 289 -2.12 5.24 -26.58
CA THR A 289 -2.12 4.30 -25.44
C THR A 289 -0.72 4.16 -24.87
N HIS A 290 0.29 4.02 -25.72
CA HIS A 290 1.69 3.97 -25.30
C HIS A 290 2.07 5.23 -24.51
N GLN A 291 1.81 6.41 -25.04
CA GLN A 291 2.09 7.69 -24.38
C GLN A 291 1.31 7.85 -23.07
N ALA A 292 0.09 7.31 -23.00
CA ALA A 292 -0.70 7.33 -21.77
C ALA A 292 -0.08 6.43 -20.68
N MET A 293 0.42 5.25 -21.06
CA MET A 293 1.09 4.32 -20.13
C MET A 293 2.46 4.86 -19.69
N GLU A 294 3.25 5.39 -20.62
CA GLU A 294 4.50 6.07 -20.30
C GLU A 294 4.26 7.23 -19.32
N GLY A 295 3.29 8.10 -19.64
CA GLY A 295 2.90 9.21 -18.77
C GLY A 295 2.42 8.78 -17.39
N LEU A 296 1.68 7.67 -17.28
CA LEU A 296 1.26 7.09 -16.00
C LEU A 296 2.48 6.66 -15.17
N VAL A 297 3.40 5.92 -15.79
CA VAL A 297 4.62 5.43 -15.11
C VAL A 297 5.48 6.61 -14.64
N HIS A 298 5.73 7.59 -15.51
CA HIS A 298 6.48 8.79 -15.13
C HIS A 298 5.81 9.57 -13.99
N ASN A 299 4.52 9.82 -14.07
CA ASN A 299 3.80 10.58 -13.05
C ASN A 299 3.83 9.90 -11.68
N LEU A 300 3.66 8.58 -11.63
CA LEU A 300 3.66 7.84 -10.36
C LEU A 300 5.05 7.72 -9.72
N ASN A 301 6.13 7.98 -10.48
CA ASN A 301 7.50 8.01 -9.95
C ASN A 301 8.03 9.43 -9.66
N THR A 302 7.44 10.47 -10.24
CA THR A 302 8.00 11.83 -10.17
C THR A 302 7.09 12.84 -9.47
N MET A 303 5.77 12.66 -9.51
CA MET A 303 4.85 13.60 -8.89
C MET A 303 4.65 13.29 -7.41
N HIS A 304 5.00 14.25 -6.58
CA HIS A 304 4.87 14.17 -5.13
C HIS A 304 3.48 14.61 -4.67
N SER A 305 2.95 13.88 -3.72
CA SER A 305 1.74 14.19 -2.96
C SER A 305 2.10 14.34 -1.48
N ARG A 306 1.23 14.08 -0.55
CA ARG A 306 1.46 14.08 0.91
C ARG A 306 2.61 14.99 1.39
N GLY A 307 2.27 16.26 1.63
CA GLY A 307 3.24 17.28 2.05
C GLY A 307 4.24 17.70 0.97
N GLY A 308 4.04 17.30 -0.29
CA GLY A 308 4.92 17.65 -1.41
C GLY A 308 6.25 16.89 -1.41
N ASN A 309 6.38 15.79 -0.66
CA ASN A 309 7.65 15.07 -0.52
C ASN A 309 7.56 13.55 -0.74
N GLN A 310 6.37 13.00 -0.96
CA GLN A 310 6.20 11.56 -1.08
C GLN A 310 5.53 11.20 -2.40
N VAL A 311 6.14 10.32 -3.21
CA VAL A 311 5.47 9.70 -4.35
C VAL A 311 4.43 8.69 -3.87
N VAL A 312 3.43 8.42 -4.72
CA VAL A 312 2.30 7.55 -4.36
C VAL A 312 2.73 6.09 -4.30
N PHE A 313 2.48 5.43 -3.18
CA PHE A 313 2.61 3.98 -3.09
C PHE A 313 1.44 3.31 -3.82
N SER A 314 1.61 3.10 -5.12
CA SER A 314 0.58 2.65 -6.04
C SER A 314 0.85 1.24 -6.57
N SER A 315 -0.22 0.50 -6.83
CA SER A 315 -0.17 -0.79 -7.51
C SER A 315 -1.33 -0.92 -8.51
N ILE A 316 -1.12 -1.74 -9.54
CA ILE A 316 -2.12 -2.06 -10.55
C ILE A 316 -2.13 -3.56 -10.80
N ASN A 317 -3.33 -4.14 -10.91
CA ASN A 317 -3.52 -5.54 -11.27
C ASN A 317 -4.16 -5.59 -12.66
N TYR A 318 -3.70 -6.48 -13.52
CA TYR A 318 -4.17 -6.65 -14.90
C TYR A 318 -3.84 -8.06 -15.40
N GLY A 319 -4.27 -8.46 -16.58
CA GLY A 319 -3.92 -9.74 -17.20
C GLY A 319 -5.12 -10.56 -17.68
N THR A 320 -6.36 -10.17 -17.32
CA THR A 320 -7.55 -10.99 -17.58
C THR A 320 -8.53 -10.40 -18.60
N ASP A 321 -8.33 -9.15 -19.05
CA ASP A 321 -9.11 -8.60 -20.14
C ASP A 321 -8.69 -9.23 -21.48
N THR A 322 -9.65 -9.83 -22.17
CA THR A 322 -9.44 -10.49 -23.46
C THR A 322 -9.89 -9.62 -24.64
N SER A 323 -10.43 -8.42 -24.37
CA SER A 323 -10.79 -7.47 -25.43
C SER A 323 -9.54 -6.93 -26.15
N ALA A 324 -9.68 -6.53 -27.39
CA ALA A 324 -8.58 -5.95 -28.14
C ALA A 324 -8.05 -4.67 -27.47
N GLU A 325 -8.93 -3.90 -26.84
CA GLU A 325 -8.63 -2.68 -26.11
C GLU A 325 -7.81 -2.96 -24.84
N GLY A 326 -8.26 -3.89 -24.01
CA GLY A 326 -7.54 -4.27 -22.78
C GLY A 326 -6.19 -4.92 -23.08
N ARG A 327 -6.11 -5.74 -24.11
CA ARG A 327 -4.86 -6.31 -24.62
C ARG A 327 -3.89 -5.24 -25.11
N MET A 328 -4.40 -4.18 -25.78
CA MET A 328 -3.56 -3.03 -26.16
C MET A 328 -3.04 -2.30 -24.94
N VAL A 329 -3.85 -2.06 -23.93
CA VAL A 329 -3.41 -1.45 -22.64
C VAL A 329 -2.27 -2.26 -22.03
N MET A 330 -2.44 -3.57 -21.90
CA MET A 330 -1.44 -4.45 -21.31
C MET A 330 -0.11 -4.43 -22.07
N ARG A 331 -0.16 -4.52 -23.40
CA ARG A 331 1.03 -4.52 -24.24
C ARG A 331 1.80 -3.20 -24.14
N GLU A 332 1.10 -2.08 -24.26
CA GLU A 332 1.75 -0.77 -24.20
C GLU A 332 2.24 -0.42 -22.77
N LEU A 333 1.60 -0.94 -21.73
CA LEU A 333 2.09 -0.82 -20.36
C LEU A 333 3.39 -1.61 -20.15
N LEU A 334 3.45 -2.85 -20.63
CA LEU A 334 4.66 -3.69 -20.56
C LEU A 334 5.81 -3.04 -21.34
N SER A 335 5.53 -2.50 -22.55
CA SER A 335 6.53 -1.77 -23.35
C SER A 335 7.06 -0.55 -22.59
N ALA A 336 6.19 0.31 -22.08
CA ALA A 336 6.58 1.49 -21.30
C ALA A 336 7.37 1.13 -20.02
N THR A 337 7.09 -0.05 -19.44
CA THR A 337 7.83 -0.53 -18.26
C THR A 337 9.26 -0.95 -18.61
N VAL A 338 9.46 -1.58 -19.77
CA VAL A 338 10.80 -1.97 -20.28
C VAL A 338 11.61 -0.74 -20.70
N GLU A 339 10.97 0.24 -21.32
CA GLU A 339 11.61 1.51 -21.71
C GLU A 339 12.08 2.31 -20.48
N GLY A 340 11.37 2.18 -19.36
CA GLY A 340 11.74 2.77 -18.09
C GLY A 340 11.52 4.28 -18.01
N LEU A 341 12.25 4.94 -17.10
CA LEU A 341 12.23 6.40 -16.96
C LEU A 341 13.27 7.04 -17.88
N GLY A 342 13.32 8.38 -17.91
CA GLY A 342 14.03 9.18 -18.91
C GLY A 342 15.46 8.79 -19.29
N SER A 343 16.21 8.10 -18.40
CA SER A 343 17.53 7.53 -18.70
C SER A 343 17.54 5.98 -18.69
N GLY A 344 16.34 5.35 -18.75
CA GLY A 344 16.18 3.90 -18.71
C GLY A 344 16.20 3.32 -17.30
N GLU A 345 15.99 4.15 -16.26
CA GLU A 345 15.87 3.65 -14.90
C GLU A 345 14.60 2.81 -14.73
N VAL A 346 14.73 1.70 -14.01
CA VAL A 346 13.59 0.83 -13.69
C VAL A 346 12.59 1.59 -12.81
N PRO A 347 11.31 1.71 -13.20
CA PRO A 347 10.31 2.41 -12.41
C PRO A 347 10.01 1.63 -11.12
N VAL A 348 9.90 2.34 -10.00
CA VAL A 348 9.52 1.75 -8.70
C VAL A 348 8.00 1.60 -8.61
N PHE A 349 7.24 2.52 -9.20
CA PHE A 349 5.78 2.56 -9.21
C PHE A 349 5.22 2.70 -10.63
N PRO A 350 3.99 2.21 -10.84
CA PRO A 350 3.20 1.38 -9.94
C PRO A 350 3.80 -0.02 -9.78
N ILE A 351 3.62 -0.64 -8.61
CA ILE A 351 3.86 -2.09 -8.47
C ILE A 351 2.85 -2.80 -9.37
N GLN A 352 3.34 -3.59 -10.32
CA GLN A 352 2.51 -4.26 -11.30
C GLN A 352 2.28 -5.72 -10.92
N ILE A 353 1.05 -6.16 -11.05
CA ILE A 353 0.63 -7.53 -10.75
C ILE A 353 -0.12 -8.09 -11.96
N PHE A 354 0.50 -9.06 -12.63
CA PHE A 354 -0.12 -9.79 -13.73
C PHE A 354 -0.91 -10.97 -13.19
N LYS A 355 -2.22 -10.98 -13.42
CA LYS A 355 -3.12 -12.06 -13.02
C LYS A 355 -3.02 -13.20 -14.01
N VAL A 356 -2.75 -14.39 -13.50
CA VAL A 356 -2.64 -15.62 -14.30
C VAL A 356 -3.87 -16.50 -14.04
N LYS A 357 -4.61 -16.81 -15.12
CA LYS A 357 -5.85 -17.56 -15.09
C LYS A 357 -5.87 -18.61 -16.20
N ASP A 358 -6.19 -19.85 -15.84
CA ASP A 358 -6.40 -20.93 -16.79
C ASP A 358 -7.52 -20.58 -17.80
N GLY A 359 -7.30 -20.92 -19.07
CA GLY A 359 -8.19 -20.60 -20.19
C GLY A 359 -8.13 -19.13 -20.67
N ILE A 360 -7.48 -18.23 -19.91
CA ILE A 360 -7.27 -16.82 -20.30
C ILE A 360 -5.80 -16.54 -20.59
N SER A 361 -4.94 -16.77 -19.60
CA SER A 361 -3.50 -16.48 -19.72
C SER A 361 -2.70 -17.69 -20.18
N TYR A 362 -3.17 -18.90 -19.98
CA TYR A 362 -2.52 -20.15 -20.40
C TYR A 362 -3.53 -21.29 -20.51
N THR A 363 -3.11 -22.33 -21.22
CA THR A 363 -3.60 -23.71 -21.09
C THR A 363 -2.38 -24.64 -21.06
N ASP A 364 -2.55 -25.90 -20.61
CA ASP A 364 -1.46 -26.87 -20.64
C ASP A 364 -0.94 -27.09 -22.06
N GLU A 365 -1.85 -27.10 -23.06
CA GLU A 365 -1.50 -27.26 -24.47
C GLU A 365 -0.67 -26.07 -25.00
N ASP A 366 -0.98 -24.84 -24.60
CA ASP A 366 -0.21 -23.64 -24.98
C ASP A 366 1.19 -23.67 -24.35
N TYR A 367 1.28 -24.12 -23.09
CA TYR A 367 2.56 -24.32 -22.43
C TYR A 367 3.41 -25.35 -23.15
N ASP A 368 2.85 -26.52 -23.48
CA ASP A 368 3.57 -27.58 -24.20
C ASP A 368 4.02 -27.10 -25.59
N ALA A 369 3.17 -26.36 -26.32
CA ALA A 369 3.51 -25.80 -27.61
C ALA A 369 4.67 -24.76 -27.50
N ALA A 370 4.63 -23.90 -26.48
CA ALA A 370 5.70 -22.93 -26.25
C ALA A 370 7.02 -23.59 -25.81
N MET A 371 6.95 -24.66 -25.03
CA MET A 371 8.15 -25.44 -24.65
C MET A 371 8.75 -26.22 -25.81
N ALA A 372 7.93 -26.66 -26.77
CA ALA A 372 8.39 -27.36 -27.97
C ALA A 372 9.12 -26.42 -28.96
N ASP A 373 8.69 -25.17 -29.08
CA ASP A 373 9.32 -24.12 -29.90
C ASP A 373 9.28 -22.76 -29.19
N PHE A 374 10.16 -22.57 -28.23
CA PHE A 374 10.20 -21.34 -27.43
C PHE A 374 10.54 -20.10 -28.27
N GLU A 375 11.45 -20.22 -29.24
CA GLU A 375 11.80 -19.11 -30.13
C GLU A 375 10.62 -18.72 -31.03
N GLY A 376 9.90 -19.69 -31.56
CA GLY A 376 8.68 -19.48 -32.35
C GLY A 376 7.55 -18.84 -31.53
N ALA A 377 7.39 -19.28 -30.28
CA ALA A 377 6.46 -18.70 -29.31
C ALA A 377 6.76 -17.22 -29.04
N MET A 378 8.02 -16.92 -28.71
CA MET A 378 8.48 -15.55 -28.45
C MET A 378 8.45 -14.65 -29.70
N ALA A 379 8.59 -15.21 -30.87
CA ALA A 379 8.48 -14.50 -32.16
C ALA A 379 7.04 -14.35 -32.66
N GLY A 380 6.03 -14.78 -31.90
CA GLY A 380 4.61 -14.70 -32.28
C GLY A 380 4.23 -15.61 -33.47
N LYS A 381 5.00 -16.66 -33.73
CA LYS A 381 4.75 -17.60 -34.84
C LYS A 381 3.75 -18.70 -34.47
N ILE A 382 3.51 -18.90 -33.18
CA ILE A 382 2.57 -19.88 -32.64
C ILE A 382 1.25 -19.18 -32.33
N LYS A 383 0.14 -19.77 -32.79
CA LYS A 383 -1.20 -19.34 -32.40
C LYS A 383 -1.63 -20.13 -31.18
N PHE A 384 -1.84 -19.43 -30.07
CA PHE A 384 -2.26 -19.99 -28.80
C PHE A 384 -3.77 -20.09 -28.69
N LYS A 385 -4.24 -21.01 -27.83
CA LYS A 385 -5.67 -21.18 -27.48
C LYS A 385 -6.11 -20.12 -26.47
N ALA A 386 -5.32 -19.93 -25.41
CA ALA A 386 -5.57 -18.90 -24.42
C ALA A 386 -5.30 -17.51 -25.03
N PRO A 387 -6.30 -16.62 -24.99
CA PRO A 387 -6.21 -15.33 -25.68
C PRO A 387 -5.07 -14.42 -25.19
N ASN A 388 -4.62 -14.57 -23.96
CA ASN A 388 -3.58 -13.72 -23.34
C ASN A 388 -2.26 -14.48 -23.09
N PHE A 389 -2.03 -15.63 -23.71
CA PHE A 389 -0.77 -16.37 -23.49
C PHE A 389 0.45 -15.61 -24.05
N ASP A 390 0.31 -14.93 -25.18
CA ASP A 390 1.34 -14.05 -25.74
C ASP A 390 1.71 -12.91 -24.76
N LEU A 391 0.72 -12.33 -24.09
CA LEU A 391 0.93 -11.29 -23.08
C LEU A 391 1.55 -11.84 -21.80
N LEU A 392 1.25 -13.09 -21.42
CA LEU A 392 1.95 -13.77 -20.32
C LEU A 392 3.43 -13.95 -20.63
N LEU A 393 3.77 -14.38 -21.84
CA LEU A 393 5.18 -14.50 -22.28
C LEU A 393 5.87 -13.13 -22.26
N GLU A 394 5.22 -12.09 -22.74
CA GLU A 394 5.73 -10.72 -22.72
C GLU A 394 5.92 -10.21 -21.27
N ALA A 395 4.96 -10.49 -20.38
CA ALA A 395 5.05 -10.17 -18.96
C ALA A 395 6.25 -10.87 -18.29
N CYS A 396 6.47 -12.16 -18.58
CA CYS A 396 7.64 -12.91 -18.09
C CYS A 396 8.96 -12.29 -18.58
N ARG A 397 9.02 -11.89 -19.86
CA ARG A 397 10.17 -11.20 -20.41
C ARG A 397 10.42 -9.86 -19.73
N THR A 398 9.37 -9.05 -19.55
CA THR A 398 9.43 -7.76 -18.86
C THR A 398 9.93 -7.92 -17.44
N THR A 399 9.41 -8.89 -16.68
CA THR A 399 9.86 -9.18 -15.32
C THR A 399 11.33 -9.53 -15.24
N SER A 400 11.86 -10.25 -16.25
CA SER A 400 13.28 -10.64 -16.26
C SER A 400 14.24 -9.46 -16.37
N THR A 401 13.78 -8.32 -16.87
CA THR A 401 14.59 -7.10 -17.06
C THR A 401 14.25 -5.99 -16.08
N SER A 402 12.98 -5.85 -15.70
CA SER A 402 12.45 -4.69 -14.97
C SER A 402 11.91 -5.02 -13.58
N LEU A 403 12.02 -6.27 -13.09
CA LEU A 403 11.48 -6.77 -11.82
C LEU A 403 9.94 -6.70 -11.69
N PHE A 404 9.23 -6.21 -12.67
CA PHE A 404 7.78 -6.16 -12.79
C PHE A 404 7.34 -6.70 -14.15
N PRO A 405 6.11 -7.24 -14.23
CA PRO A 405 5.13 -7.46 -13.17
C PRO A 405 5.46 -8.64 -12.23
N ASN A 406 4.86 -8.63 -11.02
CA ASN A 406 4.70 -9.82 -10.21
C ASN A 406 3.52 -10.64 -10.73
N PHE A 407 3.44 -11.94 -10.39
CA PHE A 407 2.37 -12.83 -10.88
C PHE A 407 1.44 -13.25 -9.76
N LEU A 408 0.12 -13.18 -10.02
CA LEU A 408 -0.94 -13.59 -9.11
C LEU A 408 -1.77 -14.71 -9.74
N PHE A 409 -1.66 -15.92 -9.19
CA PHE A 409 -2.35 -17.10 -9.70
C PHE A 409 -3.78 -17.18 -9.15
N LEU A 410 -4.78 -17.06 -10.03
CA LEU A 410 -6.19 -17.03 -9.67
C LEU A 410 -6.79 -18.40 -9.38
N ASP A 411 -6.18 -19.48 -9.88
CA ASP A 411 -6.70 -20.85 -9.78
C ASP A 411 -6.28 -21.59 -8.52
N THR A 412 -5.49 -20.98 -7.65
CA THR A 412 -5.19 -21.55 -6.33
C THR A 412 -6.46 -21.62 -5.48
N GLU A 413 -6.56 -22.65 -4.64
CA GLU A 413 -7.77 -22.95 -3.85
C GLU A 413 -8.30 -21.73 -3.08
N TYR A 414 -7.41 -20.96 -2.45
CA TYR A 414 -7.77 -19.77 -1.66
C TYR A 414 -8.08 -18.52 -2.51
N ASN A 415 -7.74 -18.52 -3.81
CA ASN A 415 -8.03 -17.40 -4.72
C ASN A 415 -9.29 -17.63 -5.56
N LYS A 416 -9.80 -18.85 -5.60
CA LYS A 416 -11.03 -19.16 -6.34
C LYS A 416 -12.24 -18.42 -5.76
N ASN A 417 -13.15 -18.05 -6.65
CA ASN A 417 -14.44 -17.46 -6.31
C ASN A 417 -15.53 -18.20 -7.10
N ASP A 418 -16.52 -18.74 -6.41
CA ASP A 418 -17.62 -19.50 -7.03
C ASP A 418 -18.53 -18.63 -7.92
N LEU A 419 -18.47 -17.31 -7.73
CA LEU A 419 -19.20 -16.34 -8.56
C LEU A 419 -18.49 -16.06 -9.89
N TRP A 420 -17.21 -16.40 -10.02
CA TRP A 420 -16.46 -16.20 -11.26
C TRP A 420 -16.91 -17.19 -12.34
N LYS A 421 -17.32 -16.70 -13.52
CA LYS A 421 -17.71 -17.51 -14.68
C LYS A 421 -17.06 -16.95 -15.93
N ALA A 422 -16.59 -17.83 -16.80
CA ALA A 422 -15.82 -17.44 -17.99
C ALA A 422 -16.64 -16.59 -19.00
N ASP A 423 -17.94 -16.80 -19.07
CA ASP A 423 -18.89 -16.13 -19.96
C ASP A 423 -19.51 -14.85 -19.35
N ASP A 424 -19.24 -14.56 -18.08
CA ASP A 424 -19.70 -13.32 -17.45
C ASP A 424 -18.81 -12.15 -17.89
N PRO A 425 -19.34 -11.09 -18.52
CA PRO A 425 -18.56 -9.91 -18.88
C PRO A 425 -17.97 -9.19 -17.66
N ASP A 426 -18.59 -9.32 -16.50
CA ASP A 426 -18.15 -8.72 -15.24
C ASP A 426 -17.32 -9.68 -14.37
N ARG A 427 -16.85 -10.82 -14.91
CA ARG A 427 -16.09 -11.84 -14.19
C ARG A 427 -14.88 -11.29 -13.43
N PHE A 428 -14.25 -10.24 -13.97
CA PHE A 428 -13.10 -9.59 -13.36
C PHE A 428 -13.40 -9.00 -11.97
N ARG A 429 -14.67 -8.71 -11.66
CA ARG A 429 -15.13 -8.23 -10.35
C ARG A 429 -15.06 -9.30 -9.26
N TYR A 430 -14.98 -10.56 -9.65
CA TYR A 430 -14.88 -11.72 -8.76
C TYR A 430 -13.46 -12.26 -8.65
N GLU A 431 -12.48 -11.57 -9.22
CA GLU A 431 -11.08 -11.92 -9.15
C GLU A 431 -10.42 -11.27 -7.94
N VAL A 432 -9.51 -12.01 -7.31
CA VAL A 432 -8.65 -11.45 -6.27
C VAL A 432 -7.68 -10.43 -6.87
N ALA A 433 -7.38 -9.41 -6.10
CA ALA A 433 -6.33 -8.45 -6.40
C ALA A 433 -5.51 -8.18 -5.15
N THR A 434 -4.25 -7.77 -5.36
CA THR A 434 -3.34 -7.41 -4.27
C THR A 434 -3.01 -5.93 -4.29
N MET A 435 -2.65 -5.42 -3.12
CA MET A 435 -2.12 -4.07 -2.94
C MET A 435 -0.65 -4.17 -2.57
N GLY A 436 0.20 -3.45 -3.30
CA GLY A 436 1.63 -3.62 -3.17
C GLY A 436 2.04 -5.05 -3.50
N CYS A 437 3.07 -5.55 -2.82
CA CYS A 437 3.63 -6.88 -3.10
C CYS A 437 3.02 -8.02 -2.28
N ARG A 438 2.16 -7.75 -1.28
CA ARG A 438 1.77 -8.78 -0.29
C ARG A 438 0.37 -8.67 0.30
N THR A 439 -0.28 -7.51 0.23
CA THR A 439 -1.58 -7.33 0.89
C THR A 439 -2.70 -7.84 -0.01
N ARG A 440 -3.30 -8.94 0.38
CA ARG A 440 -4.45 -9.54 -0.29
C ARG A 440 -5.73 -9.14 0.46
N VAL A 441 -6.69 -8.58 -0.24
CA VAL A 441 -8.02 -8.27 0.28
C VAL A 441 -9.04 -8.95 -0.62
N PHE A 442 -9.75 -9.93 -0.12
CA PHE A 442 -10.67 -10.72 -0.93
C PHE A 442 -11.85 -11.28 -0.13
N GLU A 443 -11.63 -12.07 0.92
CA GLU A 443 -12.69 -12.55 1.81
C GLU A 443 -13.42 -11.37 2.45
N ASN A 444 -14.73 -11.49 2.62
CA ASN A 444 -15.56 -10.45 3.20
C ASN A 444 -16.66 -11.06 4.08
N LEU A 445 -16.60 -10.80 5.37
CA LEU A 445 -17.62 -11.23 6.33
C LEU A 445 -18.90 -10.38 6.27
N HIS A 446 -18.83 -9.19 5.66
CA HIS A 446 -19.90 -8.20 5.61
C HIS A 446 -20.42 -7.96 4.18
N GLY A 447 -20.13 -8.87 3.25
CA GLY A 447 -20.55 -8.73 1.87
C GLY A 447 -20.03 -9.84 0.95
N ILE A 448 -20.07 -9.59 -0.35
CA ILE A 448 -19.55 -10.55 -1.34
C ILE A 448 -18.02 -10.62 -1.28
N LYS A 449 -17.49 -11.80 -1.58
CA LYS A 449 -16.06 -12.04 -1.75
C LYS A 449 -15.54 -11.25 -2.94
N SER A 450 -14.85 -10.13 -2.68
CA SER A 450 -14.40 -9.18 -3.71
C SER A 450 -13.28 -8.30 -3.18
N SER A 451 -12.46 -7.78 -4.09
CA SER A 451 -11.40 -6.82 -3.77
C SER A 451 -11.80 -5.34 -3.92
N TRP A 452 -12.98 -5.04 -4.44
CA TRP A 452 -13.39 -3.71 -4.94
C TRP A 452 -13.95 -2.78 -3.87
N GLY A 453 -13.54 -1.50 -3.90
CA GLY A 453 -14.09 -0.45 -3.05
C GLY A 453 -13.92 -0.71 -1.57
N ARG A 454 -12.86 -1.41 -1.19
CA ARG A 454 -12.51 -1.78 0.19
C ARG A 454 -11.01 -1.97 0.32
N GLY A 455 -10.52 -2.22 1.51
CA GLY A 455 -9.08 -2.34 1.72
C GLY A 455 -8.68 -2.99 3.03
N ASN A 456 -7.43 -2.78 3.41
CA ASN A 456 -6.89 -3.21 4.69
C ASN A 456 -6.94 -2.03 5.69
N LEU A 457 -7.40 -2.29 6.90
CA LEU A 457 -7.55 -1.29 7.96
C LEU A 457 -6.25 -1.07 8.71
N SER A 458 -5.62 -2.16 9.12
CA SER A 458 -4.38 -2.13 9.90
C SER A 458 -3.65 -3.47 9.84
N PHE A 459 -2.38 -3.42 10.24
CA PHE A 459 -1.45 -4.52 10.10
C PHE A 459 -0.50 -4.59 11.28
N THR A 460 -0.23 -5.80 11.80
CA THR A 460 0.75 -6.04 12.85
C THR A 460 1.49 -7.34 12.58
N SER A 461 2.82 -7.33 12.67
CA SER A 461 3.67 -8.49 12.36
C SER A 461 4.28 -9.08 13.62
N MET A 462 4.41 -10.41 13.68
CA MET A 462 5.16 -11.11 14.71
C MET A 462 6.60 -11.38 14.30
N ASN A 463 7.49 -11.42 15.28
CA ASN A 463 8.91 -11.73 15.11
C ASN A 463 9.16 -13.22 15.35
N MET A 464 8.98 -14.05 14.33
CA MET A 464 9.17 -15.49 14.44
C MET A 464 10.57 -15.92 14.89
N PRO A 465 11.69 -15.31 14.43
CA PRO A 465 13.02 -15.65 14.94
C PRO A 465 13.15 -15.55 16.45
N ARG A 466 12.63 -14.47 17.04
CA ARG A 466 12.67 -14.29 18.49
C ARG A 466 11.92 -15.39 19.22
N LEU A 467 10.67 -15.69 18.77
CA LEU A 467 9.86 -16.75 19.35
C LEU A 467 10.55 -18.13 19.26
N ALA A 468 11.22 -18.39 18.13
CA ALA A 468 11.96 -19.64 17.92
C ALA A 468 13.22 -19.75 18.80
N ILE A 469 13.98 -18.65 18.96
CA ILE A 469 15.16 -18.61 19.83
C ILE A 469 14.75 -18.84 21.30
N GLU A 470 13.67 -18.19 21.74
CA GLU A 470 13.15 -18.37 23.10
C GLU A 470 12.67 -19.81 23.33
N ALA A 471 11.87 -20.35 22.39
CA ALA A 471 11.42 -21.74 22.45
C ALA A 471 12.59 -22.74 22.49
N ARG A 472 13.65 -22.46 21.71
CA ARG A 472 14.85 -23.30 21.71
C ARG A 472 15.58 -23.25 23.05
N ARG A 473 15.74 -22.08 23.67
CA ARG A 473 16.37 -21.93 24.99
C ARG A 473 15.58 -22.64 26.07
N GLU A 474 14.25 -22.47 26.09
CA GLU A 474 13.38 -23.17 27.04
C GLU A 474 13.48 -24.70 26.89
N ALA A 475 13.51 -25.18 25.65
CA ALA A 475 13.68 -26.61 25.37
C ALA A 475 15.06 -27.15 25.85
N GLU A 476 16.13 -26.37 25.72
CA GLU A 476 17.46 -26.71 26.23
C GLU A 476 17.50 -26.77 27.77
N GLU A 477 16.78 -25.86 28.44
CA GLU A 477 16.63 -25.89 29.89
C GLU A 477 15.83 -27.13 30.38
N LEU A 478 14.82 -27.55 29.61
CA LEU A 478 14.04 -28.76 29.94
C LEU A 478 14.79 -30.07 29.67
N HIS A 479 15.80 -30.06 28.81
CA HIS A 479 16.62 -31.21 28.45
C HIS A 479 18.11 -30.97 28.72
N PRO A 480 18.50 -30.88 30.01
CA PRO A 480 19.88 -30.58 30.40
C PRO A 480 20.89 -31.68 30.04
N ASP A 481 20.42 -32.88 29.67
CA ASP A 481 21.21 -34.00 29.15
C ASP A 481 21.75 -33.74 27.74
N GLY A 482 21.25 -32.70 27.05
CA GLY A 482 21.69 -32.29 25.73
C GLY A 482 21.18 -33.18 24.58
N ASP A 483 20.11 -33.97 24.78
CA ASP A 483 19.48 -34.75 23.70
C ASP A 483 18.93 -33.83 22.64
N LYS A 484 19.63 -33.75 21.51
CA LYS A 484 19.28 -32.86 20.37
C LYS A 484 17.92 -33.16 19.76
N HIS A 485 17.47 -34.43 19.75
CA HIS A 485 16.18 -34.81 19.20
C HIS A 485 15.04 -34.40 20.14
N ALA A 486 15.21 -34.60 21.44
CA ALA A 486 14.26 -34.16 22.45
C ALA A 486 14.13 -32.63 22.45
N ILE A 487 15.26 -31.91 22.44
CA ILE A 487 15.31 -30.45 22.38
C ILE A 487 14.59 -29.91 21.13
N ARG A 488 14.84 -30.48 19.95
CA ARG A 488 14.16 -30.04 18.71
C ARG A 488 12.65 -30.24 18.76
N ARG A 489 12.22 -31.40 19.24
CA ARG A 489 10.80 -31.72 19.36
C ARG A 489 10.10 -30.78 20.34
N GLU A 490 10.71 -30.55 21.50
CA GLU A 490 10.19 -29.64 22.51
C GLU A 490 10.18 -28.17 22.00
N ALA A 491 11.28 -27.72 21.39
CA ALA A 491 11.38 -26.40 20.80
C ALA A 491 10.28 -26.16 19.74
N ARG A 492 9.95 -27.17 18.92
CA ARG A 492 8.84 -27.09 17.97
C ARG A 492 7.50 -26.86 18.67
N ILE A 493 7.22 -27.61 19.73
CA ILE A 493 5.96 -27.51 20.49
C ILE A 493 5.84 -26.11 21.10
N LEU A 494 6.86 -25.69 21.84
CA LEU A 494 6.91 -24.38 22.47
C LEU A 494 6.82 -23.22 21.46
N PHE A 495 7.47 -23.36 20.30
CA PHE A 495 7.40 -22.37 19.23
C PHE A 495 5.95 -22.21 18.70
N LEU A 496 5.25 -23.30 18.41
CA LEU A 496 3.86 -23.23 17.93
C LEU A 496 2.91 -22.67 18.99
N GLU A 497 3.13 -22.97 20.27
CA GLU A 497 2.37 -22.37 21.38
C GLU A 497 2.61 -20.87 21.49
N LYS A 498 3.87 -20.43 21.39
CA LYS A 498 4.23 -19.00 21.38
C LYS A 498 3.62 -18.28 20.18
N VAL A 499 3.71 -18.86 18.98
CA VAL A 499 3.08 -18.29 17.77
C VAL A 499 1.57 -18.10 17.98
N ARG A 500 0.88 -19.12 18.51
CA ARG A 500 -0.56 -19.03 18.81
C ARG A 500 -0.87 -17.93 19.82
N SER A 501 -0.12 -17.84 20.89
CA SER A 501 -0.29 -16.83 21.94
C SER A 501 -0.08 -15.41 21.39
N VAL A 502 0.97 -15.22 20.59
CA VAL A 502 1.29 -13.92 19.98
C VAL A 502 0.29 -13.55 18.90
N ALA A 503 -0.17 -14.51 18.08
CA ALA A 503 -1.20 -14.28 17.08
C ALA A 503 -2.53 -13.83 17.72
N SER A 504 -2.94 -14.47 18.83
CA SER A 504 -4.12 -14.05 19.60
C SER A 504 -3.96 -12.63 20.16
N MET A 505 -2.80 -12.30 20.71
CA MET A 505 -2.51 -10.95 21.20
C MET A 505 -2.55 -9.91 20.07
N ILE A 506 -2.04 -10.23 18.89
CA ILE A 506 -2.10 -9.35 17.72
C ILE A 506 -3.55 -9.16 17.26
N ALA A 507 -4.35 -10.23 17.24
CA ALA A 507 -5.77 -10.13 16.88
C ALA A 507 -6.54 -9.19 17.82
N GLU A 508 -6.32 -9.29 19.13
CA GLU A 508 -6.89 -8.37 20.12
C GLU A 508 -6.46 -6.92 19.89
N GLN A 509 -5.15 -6.70 19.65
CA GLN A 509 -4.59 -5.37 19.38
C GLN A 509 -5.17 -4.75 18.10
N LEU A 510 -5.31 -5.53 17.02
CA LEU A 510 -5.89 -5.08 15.76
C LEU A 510 -7.37 -4.75 15.93
N TYR A 511 -8.10 -5.54 16.72
CA TYR A 511 -9.51 -5.26 17.03
C TYR A 511 -9.68 -3.96 17.83
N GLU A 512 -8.83 -3.70 18.83
CA GLU A 512 -8.84 -2.41 19.55
C GLU A 512 -8.56 -1.23 18.61
N ARG A 513 -7.61 -1.39 17.67
CA ARG A 513 -7.32 -0.35 16.66
C ARG A 513 -8.51 -0.15 15.71
N TYR A 514 -9.16 -1.21 15.28
CA TYR A 514 -10.37 -1.15 14.47
C TYR A 514 -11.50 -0.39 15.15
N GLU A 515 -11.79 -0.69 16.43
CA GLU A 515 -12.78 0.05 17.22
C GLU A 515 -12.42 1.55 17.37
N TYR A 516 -11.14 1.87 17.40
CA TYR A 516 -10.67 3.24 17.38
C TYR A 516 -10.87 3.90 15.99
N GLN A 517 -10.60 3.18 14.91
CA GLN A 517 -10.78 3.66 13.54
C GLN A 517 -12.25 3.92 13.20
N ARG A 518 -13.18 3.08 13.65
CA ARG A 518 -14.63 3.24 13.45
C ARG A 518 -15.15 4.62 13.91
N LYS A 519 -14.52 5.22 14.91
CA LYS A 519 -14.85 6.56 15.46
C LYS A 519 -14.25 7.71 14.67
N ALA A 520 -13.69 7.47 13.48
CA ALA A 520 -13.28 8.54 12.58
C ALA A 520 -14.52 9.19 11.97
N LEU A 521 -14.45 10.50 11.70
CA LEU A 521 -15.55 11.21 11.04
C LEU A 521 -15.34 11.24 9.52
N ALA A 522 -16.42 11.11 8.75
CA ALA A 522 -16.37 11.11 7.28
C ALA A 522 -15.66 12.36 6.72
N ARG A 523 -15.79 13.52 7.36
CA ARG A 523 -15.07 14.75 7.00
C ARG A 523 -13.53 14.67 7.09
N GLN A 524 -12.99 13.66 7.76
CA GLN A 524 -11.53 13.42 7.79
C GLN A 524 -11.04 12.77 6.50
N PHE A 525 -11.96 12.19 5.73
CA PHE A 525 -11.71 11.47 4.48
C PHE A 525 -12.64 11.96 3.36
N PRO A 526 -12.60 13.27 3.01
CA PRO A 526 -13.57 13.87 2.10
C PRO A 526 -13.50 13.28 0.69
N PHE A 527 -12.33 12.85 0.21
CA PHE A 527 -12.19 12.19 -1.08
C PHE A 527 -12.63 10.72 -1.00
N MET A 528 -12.08 9.97 -0.05
CA MET A 528 -12.31 8.52 0.07
C MET A 528 -13.77 8.20 0.37
N MET A 529 -14.40 8.91 1.30
CA MET A 529 -15.82 8.72 1.64
C MET A 529 -16.73 9.48 0.66
N GLY A 530 -16.45 10.75 0.39
CA GLY A 530 -17.32 11.59 -0.45
C GLY A 530 -17.44 11.14 -1.91
N ASN A 531 -16.46 10.41 -2.45
CA ASN A 531 -16.53 9.82 -3.79
C ASN A 531 -16.81 8.31 -3.77
N ASP A 532 -17.24 7.76 -2.64
CA ASP A 532 -17.55 6.33 -2.50
C ASP A 532 -16.39 5.41 -2.91
N VAL A 533 -15.15 5.88 -2.71
CA VAL A 533 -13.93 5.10 -2.95
C VAL A 533 -13.92 3.88 -2.04
N TRP A 534 -14.26 4.07 -0.77
CA TRP A 534 -14.66 3.00 0.10
C TRP A 534 -16.19 2.85 0.01
N LYS A 535 -16.64 1.71 -0.51
CA LYS A 535 -18.06 1.50 -0.82
C LYS A 535 -18.97 1.68 0.39
N GLY A 536 -20.00 2.49 0.23
CA GLY A 536 -20.92 2.92 1.30
C GLY A 536 -20.56 4.28 1.89
N GLY A 537 -19.33 4.77 1.69
CA GLY A 537 -18.86 6.06 2.21
C GLY A 537 -19.65 7.25 1.68
N GLY A 538 -20.06 7.20 0.40
CA GLY A 538 -20.85 8.26 -0.23
C GLY A 538 -22.23 8.52 0.36
N LYS A 539 -22.70 7.66 1.27
CA LYS A 539 -23.95 7.84 2.01
C LYS A 539 -23.79 8.64 3.30
N LEU A 540 -22.55 8.78 3.78
CA LEU A 540 -22.27 9.44 5.05
C LEU A 540 -22.33 10.97 4.94
N GLN A 541 -22.84 11.60 5.99
CA GLN A 541 -22.71 13.04 6.18
C GLN A 541 -21.33 13.37 6.80
N PRO A 542 -20.81 14.59 6.65
CA PRO A 542 -19.46 14.93 7.11
C PRO A 542 -19.17 14.67 8.59
N ASN A 543 -20.20 14.72 9.44
CA ASN A 543 -20.05 14.50 10.89
C ASN A 543 -20.41 13.08 11.33
N ASP A 544 -20.78 12.20 10.41
CA ASP A 544 -21.05 10.80 10.74
C ASP A 544 -19.72 10.07 10.98
N GLU A 545 -19.75 9.14 11.93
CA GLU A 545 -18.64 8.20 12.10
C GLU A 545 -18.59 7.25 10.88
N VAL A 546 -17.36 6.87 10.46
CA VAL A 546 -17.21 5.90 9.36
C VAL A 546 -17.73 4.51 9.72
N GLY A 547 -17.74 4.16 11.01
CA GLY A 547 -18.45 3.04 11.61
C GLY A 547 -18.50 1.79 10.73
N ASP A 548 -19.73 1.35 10.45
CA ASP A 548 -20.01 0.11 9.70
C ASP A 548 -19.52 0.13 8.23
N VAL A 549 -19.24 1.30 7.66
CA VAL A 549 -18.73 1.40 6.28
C VAL A 549 -17.36 0.71 6.15
N ILE A 550 -16.51 0.81 7.18
CA ILE A 550 -15.18 0.18 7.14
C ILE A 550 -15.19 -1.29 7.59
N ASP A 551 -16.32 -1.86 7.99
CA ASP A 551 -16.43 -3.27 8.41
C ASP A 551 -16.08 -4.25 7.28
N SER A 552 -16.23 -3.82 6.03
CA SER A 552 -15.76 -4.57 4.86
C SER A 552 -14.23 -4.68 4.75
N GLY A 553 -13.49 -3.91 5.55
CA GLY A 553 -12.04 -3.93 5.58
C GLY A 553 -11.45 -5.18 6.23
N THR A 554 -10.17 -5.42 5.99
CA THR A 554 -9.44 -6.56 6.58
C THR A 554 -8.46 -6.08 7.63
N LEU A 555 -8.22 -6.94 8.63
CA LEU A 555 -7.14 -6.79 9.61
C LEU A 555 -6.03 -7.80 9.26
N GLY A 556 -4.79 -7.35 9.20
CA GLY A 556 -3.68 -8.16 8.75
C GLY A 556 -2.78 -8.62 9.90
N ILE A 557 -2.66 -9.94 10.11
CA ILE A 557 -1.62 -10.53 10.96
C ILE A 557 -0.48 -10.96 10.05
N GLY A 558 0.70 -10.34 10.22
CA GLY A 558 1.88 -10.67 9.48
C GLY A 558 2.93 -11.39 10.31
N PHE A 559 3.98 -11.84 9.64
CA PHE A 559 5.17 -12.39 10.30
C PHE A 559 6.43 -12.07 9.50
N ILE A 560 7.57 -12.08 10.19
CA ILE A 560 8.89 -11.96 9.58
C ILE A 560 9.78 -13.11 10.00
N GLY A 561 10.78 -13.44 9.17
CA GLY A 561 11.89 -14.30 9.51
C GLY A 561 11.56 -15.79 9.69
N GLY A 562 10.54 -16.31 8.98
CA GLY A 562 10.19 -17.74 9.06
C GLY A 562 11.36 -18.67 8.78
N HIS A 563 12.20 -18.36 7.77
CA HIS A 563 13.43 -19.11 7.50
C HIS A 563 14.38 -19.13 8.71
N ASN A 564 14.64 -17.95 9.29
CA ASN A 564 15.55 -17.79 10.41
C ASN A 564 15.02 -18.47 11.68
N ALA A 565 13.69 -18.49 11.88
CA ALA A 565 13.05 -19.23 12.95
C ALA A 565 13.32 -20.73 12.83
N MET A 566 13.23 -21.28 11.62
CA MET A 566 13.55 -22.70 11.37
C MET A 566 15.04 -22.97 11.60
N CYS A 567 15.93 -22.08 11.16
CA CYS A 567 17.35 -22.22 11.47
C CYS A 567 17.63 -22.25 12.99
N ALA A 568 16.91 -21.46 13.78
CA ALA A 568 17.05 -21.46 15.24
C ALA A 568 16.65 -22.79 15.87
N ILE A 569 15.59 -23.44 15.37
CA ILE A 569 15.09 -24.72 15.92
C ILE A 569 15.88 -25.91 15.38
N TYR A 570 16.11 -25.96 14.07
CA TYR A 570 16.61 -27.14 13.37
C TYR A 570 18.10 -27.05 13.00
N GLY A 571 18.69 -25.87 13.01
CA GLY A 571 20.05 -25.60 12.52
C GLY A 571 20.14 -25.36 11.02
N GLU A 572 19.02 -25.52 10.30
CA GLU A 572 18.89 -25.30 8.86
C GLU A 572 17.48 -24.79 8.50
N GLY A 573 17.34 -24.14 7.35
CA GLY A 573 16.10 -23.52 6.92
C GLY A 573 15.10 -24.51 6.29
N HIS A 574 13.87 -24.07 6.11
CA HIS A 574 12.76 -24.84 5.57
C HIS A 574 12.98 -25.34 4.13
N ALA A 575 13.86 -24.70 3.35
CA ALA A 575 14.13 -25.10 1.96
C ALA A 575 14.88 -26.44 1.84
N HIS A 576 15.57 -26.88 2.89
CA HIS A 576 16.42 -28.08 2.89
C HIS A 576 16.01 -29.12 3.95
N ASN A 577 15.02 -28.80 4.80
CA ASN A 577 14.56 -29.66 5.86
C ASN A 577 13.02 -29.78 5.88
N GLN A 578 12.51 -30.99 5.64
CA GLN A 578 11.06 -31.24 5.57
C GLN A 578 10.35 -31.02 6.91
N GLU A 579 10.99 -31.32 8.05
CA GLU A 579 10.41 -31.05 9.37
C GLU A 579 10.30 -29.53 9.62
N ALA A 580 11.34 -28.79 9.23
CA ALA A 580 11.32 -27.33 9.30
C ALA A 580 10.22 -26.73 8.39
N TRP A 581 10.07 -27.26 7.16
CA TRP A 581 8.97 -26.86 6.27
C TRP A 581 7.60 -27.11 6.93
N ASN A 582 7.37 -28.31 7.43
CA ASN A 582 6.11 -28.67 8.06
C ASN A 582 5.83 -27.78 9.30
N THR A 583 6.84 -27.48 10.10
CA THR A 583 6.71 -26.63 11.28
C THR A 583 6.36 -25.18 10.90
N LEU A 584 7.00 -24.64 9.86
CA LEU A 584 6.68 -23.31 9.36
C LEU A 584 5.27 -23.27 8.77
N TYR A 585 4.87 -24.30 8.04
CA TYR A 585 3.53 -24.45 7.51
C TYR A 585 2.47 -24.50 8.61
N ASP A 586 2.69 -25.30 9.68
CA ASP A 586 1.81 -25.36 10.85
C ASP A 586 1.72 -23.99 11.55
N ALA A 587 2.83 -23.27 11.69
CA ALA A 587 2.87 -21.95 12.30
C ALA A 587 2.08 -20.89 11.50
N ILE A 588 2.08 -20.97 10.17
CA ILE A 588 1.32 -20.04 9.31
C ILE A 588 -0.19 -20.35 9.36
N ARG A 589 -0.57 -21.57 9.67
CA ARG A 589 -1.98 -21.99 9.76
C ARG A 589 -2.64 -21.72 11.12
N VAL A 590 -1.88 -21.31 12.10
CA VAL A 590 -2.42 -20.91 13.41
C VAL A 590 -3.31 -19.68 13.29
#